data_092c6d503239847a50183d5c4cee7162
#
_entry.id   092c6d503239847a50183d5c4cee7162
#
_cell.length_a   1.000
_cell.length_b   1.000
_cell.length_c   1.000
_cell.angle_alpha   90.00
_cell.angle_beta   90.00
_cell.angle_gamma   90.00
#
_symmetry.space_group_name_H-M   'P 1'
#
loop_
_entity.id
_entity.type
_entity.pdbx_description
1 polymer ?
#
loop_
_entity_poly.entity_id
_entity_poly.type
_entity_poly.pdbx_seq_one_letter_code
_entity_poly.pdbx_strand_id
1 'polypeptide(L)'
;MRWSQLLGAAVLAALFGFGSANTQAEEPGSAARAVLVTGASSGIGRRTTELLAERGFYVYAGARKQEDLDALDAIDNVAAVRLDVTVQDEIDAAVERIRAEGRGLFGVVNNAGVAVLAPLIELDETDLDFQFDVNVYGPFRISKAFAPLLMESRGRIVNISSISGVLSGELYGAYSMSKHAVEAYTDSLARELGHFDVKVIGVEPGNYSTDIGRNVLQRLEERGYDPSKSIFADNMERMIAGMADYNEPTENSPPPDDVAEAVFDALSSEAPKEHYMVVPVQRQADYTIRKALEEVVRFNEGHRYTLSREQLIAMLDELLAESRR
;
A
#
# COMPACT_ATOMS: atom_id res chain seq x y z
N MET A 1 -36.02 62.03 39.99
CA MET A 1 -35.03 62.92 40.66
C MET A 1 -33.70 62.57 40.04
N ARG A 2 -33.19 63.38 39.04
CA ARG A 2 -32.22 64.49 39.25
C ARG A 2 -30.90 63.93 39.79
N TRP A 3 -29.68 64.05 39.27
CA TRP A 3 -29.04 65.04 38.34
C TRP A 3 -27.73 64.43 37.92
N SER A 4 -27.27 64.46 36.62
CA SER A 4 -26.43 65.51 35.97
C SER A 4 -25.03 65.65 36.52
N GLN A 5 -23.99 65.57 35.78
CA GLN A 5 -23.30 66.40 34.77
C GLN A 5 -21.78 66.10 34.86
N LEU A 6 -21.16 65.84 33.70
CA LEU A 6 -20.15 66.66 33.02
C LEU A 6 -18.76 66.79 33.69
N LEU A 7 -17.76 66.37 32.98
CA LEU A 7 -16.60 67.11 32.47
C LEU A 7 -15.60 66.16 31.84
N GLY A 8 -15.24 66.32 30.77
CA GLY A 8 -14.44 66.46 29.64
C GLY A 8 -12.96 66.73 29.95
N ALA A 9 -12.09 65.93 29.32
CA ALA A 9 -10.72 66.30 29.00
C ALA A 9 -10.23 65.48 27.79
N ALA A 10 -9.97 66.23 26.73
CA ALA A 10 -9.29 65.69 25.54
C ALA A 10 -7.79 65.53 25.83
N VAL A 11 -7.22 64.38 25.46
CA VAL A 11 -5.76 64.23 25.31
C VAL A 11 -5.43 63.42 24.04
N LEU A 12 -4.75 64.07 23.16
CA LEU A 12 -3.95 63.73 22.00
C LEU A 12 -3.77 62.25 21.66
N ALA A 13 -4.08 61.96 20.41
CA ALA A 13 -3.64 60.78 19.67
C ALA A 13 -2.12 60.83 19.47
N ALA A 14 -1.45 59.77 19.91
CA ALA A 14 -0.12 59.39 19.44
C ALA A 14 -0.24 58.10 18.64
N LEU A 15 -0.10 58.24 17.30
CA LEU A 15 0.03 57.16 16.37
C LEU A 15 1.37 56.44 16.61
N PHE A 16 1.36 55.29 17.25
CA PHE A 16 2.42 54.32 17.12
C PHE A 16 1.83 53.15 16.33
N GLY A 17 2.24 53.05 15.07
CA GLY A 17 2.04 51.87 14.22
C GLY A 17 2.82 50.68 14.82
N PHE A 18 2.13 49.78 15.51
CA PHE A 18 2.63 48.44 15.72
C PHE A 18 2.27 47.63 14.50
N GLY A 19 3.26 47.43 13.68
CA GLY A 19 3.24 46.37 12.66
C GLY A 19 3.04 45.05 13.38
N SER A 20 1.87 44.46 13.20
CA SER A 20 1.61 43.06 13.60
C SER A 20 2.51 42.16 12.74
N ALA A 21 3.70 41.87 13.24
CA ALA A 21 4.45 40.73 12.77
C ALA A 21 3.57 39.51 13.14
N ASN A 22 2.96 38.94 12.11
CA ASN A 22 2.27 37.66 12.21
C ASN A 22 3.35 36.59 12.39
N THR A 23 3.91 36.46 13.59
CA THR A 23 4.63 35.28 13.99
C THR A 23 3.56 34.19 14.13
N GLN A 24 3.38 33.41 13.06
CA GLN A 24 2.87 32.07 13.23
C GLN A 24 3.79 31.43 14.27
N ALA A 25 3.27 31.24 15.47
CA ALA A 25 3.87 30.36 16.45
C ALA A 25 3.90 28.98 15.77
N GLU A 26 5.09 28.52 15.41
CA GLU A 26 5.31 27.11 15.14
C GLU A 26 4.82 26.37 16.40
N GLU A 27 3.79 25.57 16.25
CA GLU A 27 3.39 24.60 17.27
C GLU A 27 4.64 23.82 17.68
N PRO A 28 4.91 23.57 18.96
CA PRO A 28 6.08 22.84 19.41
C PRO A 28 6.03 21.46 18.75
N GLY A 29 7.03 21.18 17.90
CA GLY A 29 7.15 20.11 16.93
C GLY A 29 6.34 18.87 17.27
N SER A 30 5.29 18.63 16.52
CA SER A 30 4.64 17.33 16.48
C SER A 30 5.71 16.31 16.09
N ALA A 31 6.02 15.39 17.02
CA ALA A 31 6.98 14.32 16.73
C ALA A 31 6.58 13.65 15.40
N ALA A 32 7.55 13.43 14.52
CA ALA A 32 7.30 12.81 13.21
C ALA A 32 6.48 11.53 13.38
N ARG A 33 5.39 11.40 12.64
CA ARG A 33 4.55 10.19 12.66
C ARG A 33 5.39 9.00 12.23
N ALA A 34 5.40 7.93 13.03
CA ALA A 34 6.16 6.73 12.74
C ALA A 34 5.35 5.74 11.89
N VAL A 35 5.99 5.15 10.88
CA VAL A 35 5.40 4.18 9.96
C VAL A 35 6.33 2.98 9.79
N LEU A 36 5.78 1.77 9.82
CA LEU A 36 6.50 0.54 9.46
C LEU A 36 6.25 0.22 7.98
N VAL A 37 7.32 -0.02 7.22
CA VAL A 37 7.27 -0.50 5.84
C VAL A 37 7.91 -1.88 5.77
N THR A 38 7.15 -2.92 5.41
CA THR A 38 7.70 -4.26 5.21
C THR A 38 8.26 -4.45 3.81
N GLY A 39 9.36 -5.23 3.66
CA GLY A 39 10.01 -5.41 2.36
C GLY A 39 10.60 -4.12 1.80
N ALA A 40 11.23 -3.32 2.66
CA ALA A 40 11.76 -2.00 2.35
C ALA A 40 13.09 -2.00 1.57
N SER A 41 13.68 -3.18 1.29
CA SER A 41 15.02 -3.27 0.69
C SER A 41 15.08 -2.88 -0.79
N SER A 42 13.97 -3.03 -1.53
CA SER A 42 13.95 -2.77 -2.98
C SER A 42 12.57 -2.35 -3.50
N GLY A 43 12.50 -1.98 -4.77
CA GLY A 43 11.27 -1.72 -5.51
C GLY A 43 10.33 -0.71 -4.83
N ILE A 44 9.05 -1.04 -4.76
CA ILE A 44 8.00 -0.20 -4.17
C ILE A 44 8.31 0.12 -2.70
N GLY A 45 8.73 -0.89 -1.91
CA GLY A 45 9.02 -0.71 -0.48
C GLY A 45 10.17 0.26 -0.23
N ARG A 46 11.25 0.17 -1.03
CA ARG A 46 12.39 1.08 -0.94
C ARG A 46 11.99 2.51 -1.29
N ARG A 47 11.32 2.68 -2.44
CA ARG A 47 10.90 4.02 -2.88
C ARG A 47 9.89 4.66 -1.93
N THR A 48 8.96 3.85 -1.39
CA THR A 48 8.02 4.29 -0.35
C THR A 48 8.76 4.76 0.92
N THR A 49 9.75 3.98 1.37
CA THR A 49 10.56 4.32 2.56
C THR A 49 11.26 5.66 2.37
N GLU A 50 11.93 5.85 1.22
CA GLU A 50 12.63 7.09 0.89
C GLU A 50 11.68 8.29 0.84
N LEU A 51 10.56 8.17 0.11
CA LEU A 51 9.59 9.25 -0.01
C LEU A 51 8.96 9.63 1.32
N LEU A 52 8.57 8.66 2.14
CA LEU A 52 7.99 8.92 3.47
C LEU A 52 8.99 9.64 4.37
N ALA A 53 10.25 9.23 4.38
CA ALA A 53 11.32 9.88 5.15
C ALA A 53 11.57 11.33 4.66
N GLU A 54 11.65 11.55 3.35
CA GLU A 54 11.74 12.88 2.71
C GLU A 54 10.57 13.80 3.09
N ARG A 55 9.36 13.23 3.26
CA ARG A 55 8.13 13.94 3.61
C ARG A 55 7.90 14.07 5.13
N GLY A 56 8.91 13.74 5.95
CA GLY A 56 8.91 13.98 7.39
C GLY A 56 8.29 12.89 8.25
N PHE A 57 8.02 11.70 7.71
CA PHE A 57 7.72 10.53 8.54
C PHE A 57 9.00 9.95 9.13
N TYR A 58 8.89 9.32 10.31
CA TYR A 58 9.91 8.42 10.81
C TYR A 58 9.59 6.99 10.35
N VAL A 59 10.49 6.37 9.60
CA VAL A 59 10.19 5.09 8.95
C VAL A 59 10.96 3.95 9.59
N TYR A 60 10.25 2.98 10.14
CA TYR A 60 10.79 1.67 10.46
C TYR A 60 10.82 0.83 9.18
N ALA A 61 12.01 0.59 8.64
CA ALA A 61 12.19 -0.08 7.35
C ALA A 61 12.54 -1.56 7.54
N GLY A 62 11.57 -2.44 7.29
CA GLY A 62 11.71 -3.88 7.45
C GLY A 62 12.46 -4.54 6.32
N ALA A 63 13.57 -5.23 6.61
CA ALA A 63 14.36 -6.00 5.66
C ALA A 63 14.95 -7.25 6.31
N ARG A 64 15.44 -8.20 5.46
CA ARG A 64 15.94 -9.51 5.92
C ARG A 64 17.44 -9.63 5.92
N LYS A 65 18.14 -8.99 4.98
CA LYS A 65 19.59 -9.12 4.82
C LYS A 65 20.30 -7.99 5.54
N GLN A 66 21.45 -8.27 6.12
CA GLN A 66 22.22 -7.26 6.85
C GLN A 66 22.68 -6.12 5.94
N GLU A 67 23.09 -6.42 4.71
CA GLU A 67 23.49 -5.41 3.73
C GLU A 67 22.35 -4.40 3.41
N ASP A 68 21.08 -4.90 3.36
CA ASP A 68 19.90 -4.05 3.14
C ASP A 68 19.62 -3.19 4.38
N LEU A 69 19.74 -3.78 5.58
CA LEU A 69 19.56 -3.05 6.85
C LEU A 69 20.57 -1.91 6.97
N ASP A 70 21.85 -2.16 6.69
CA ASP A 70 22.90 -1.15 6.72
C ASP A 70 22.63 -0.01 5.71
N ALA A 71 22.15 -0.36 4.52
CA ALA A 71 21.79 0.62 3.48
C ALA A 71 20.52 1.43 3.81
N LEU A 72 19.58 0.87 4.59
CA LEU A 72 18.38 1.56 5.05
C LEU A 72 18.69 2.49 6.23
N ASP A 73 19.50 2.05 7.19
CA ASP A 73 19.91 2.88 8.33
C ASP A 73 20.75 4.10 7.93
N ALA A 74 21.32 4.11 6.72
CA ALA A 74 22.03 5.28 6.19
C ALA A 74 21.11 6.41 5.68
N ILE A 75 19.79 6.20 5.66
CA ILE A 75 18.82 7.20 5.22
C ILE A 75 18.33 8.00 6.43
N ASP A 76 18.32 9.32 6.33
CA ASP A 76 17.77 10.20 7.36
C ASP A 76 16.31 9.87 7.67
N ASN A 77 15.91 9.89 8.94
CA ASN A 77 14.58 9.53 9.43
C ASN A 77 14.15 8.08 9.18
N VAL A 78 15.07 7.19 8.86
CA VAL A 78 14.82 5.75 8.70
C VAL A 78 15.56 4.98 9.79
N ALA A 79 14.90 3.97 10.36
CA ALA A 79 15.50 2.97 11.24
C ALA A 79 15.24 1.59 10.64
N ALA A 80 16.29 0.90 10.27
CA ALA A 80 16.19 -0.46 9.75
C ALA A 80 15.76 -1.43 10.84
N VAL A 81 14.85 -2.33 10.49
CA VAL A 81 14.32 -3.38 11.38
C VAL A 81 14.47 -4.73 10.69
N ARG A 82 15.16 -5.66 11.36
CA ARG A 82 15.18 -7.04 10.87
C ARG A 82 13.78 -7.61 10.94
N LEU A 83 13.22 -7.96 9.77
CA LEU A 83 11.82 -8.37 9.69
C LEU A 83 11.57 -9.25 8.46
N ASP A 84 11.37 -10.54 8.71
CA ASP A 84 10.75 -11.46 7.78
C ASP A 84 9.28 -11.67 8.19
N VAL A 85 8.35 -11.37 7.30
CA VAL A 85 6.90 -11.46 7.57
C VAL A 85 6.41 -12.91 7.75
N THR A 86 7.27 -13.88 7.49
CA THR A 86 7.01 -15.32 7.69
C THR A 86 7.53 -15.83 9.04
N VAL A 87 8.33 -15.03 9.77
CA VAL A 87 8.98 -15.40 11.03
C VAL A 87 8.35 -14.65 12.20
N GLN A 88 7.54 -15.35 13.00
CA GLN A 88 6.81 -14.72 14.11
C GLN A 88 7.73 -14.06 15.15
N ASP A 89 8.86 -14.68 15.47
CA ASP A 89 9.81 -14.14 16.46
C ASP A 89 10.41 -12.80 16.00
N GLU A 90 10.65 -12.59 14.69
CA GLU A 90 11.13 -11.32 14.14
C GLU A 90 10.01 -10.26 14.18
N ILE A 91 8.75 -10.66 13.96
CA ILE A 91 7.60 -9.78 14.07
C ILE A 91 7.44 -9.31 15.53
N ASP A 92 7.50 -10.23 16.48
CA ASP A 92 7.35 -9.92 17.91
C ASP A 92 8.49 -9.01 18.40
N ALA A 93 9.73 -9.28 17.97
CA ALA A 93 10.89 -8.43 18.27
C ALA A 93 10.72 -7.00 17.69
N ALA A 94 10.16 -6.87 16.50
CA ALA A 94 9.88 -5.57 15.88
C ALA A 94 8.80 -4.80 16.67
N VAL A 95 7.74 -5.46 17.13
CA VAL A 95 6.71 -4.85 18.01
C VAL A 95 7.33 -4.33 19.29
N GLU A 96 8.12 -5.16 19.98
CA GLU A 96 8.77 -4.78 21.23
C GLU A 96 9.74 -3.61 21.05
N ARG A 97 10.53 -3.60 19.99
CA ARG A 97 11.44 -2.50 19.66
C ARG A 97 10.68 -1.19 19.44
N ILE A 98 9.65 -1.19 18.58
CA ILE A 98 8.88 0.01 18.26
C ILE A 98 8.15 0.54 19.51
N ARG A 99 7.63 -0.35 20.35
CA ARG A 99 7.01 0.02 21.62
C ARG A 99 8.02 0.64 22.59
N ALA A 100 9.22 0.04 22.72
CA ALA A 100 10.27 0.52 23.62
C ALA A 100 10.83 1.89 23.23
N GLU A 101 10.87 2.22 21.94
CA GLU A 101 11.28 3.53 21.43
C GLU A 101 10.29 4.65 21.75
N GLY A 102 9.03 4.33 22.11
CA GLY A 102 8.04 5.26 22.65
C GLY A 102 7.54 6.33 21.68
N ARG A 103 7.80 6.19 20.36
CA ARG A 103 7.30 7.12 19.34
C ARG A 103 5.83 6.88 18.97
N GLY A 104 5.26 5.74 19.36
CA GLY A 104 4.01 5.21 18.82
C GLY A 104 4.18 4.69 17.41
N LEU A 105 3.09 4.20 16.81
CA LEU A 105 3.07 3.74 15.42
C LEU A 105 1.79 4.26 14.76
N PHE A 106 1.94 5.15 13.80
CA PHE A 106 0.82 5.74 13.06
C PHE A 106 0.41 4.91 11.85
N GLY A 107 1.36 4.22 11.21
CA GLY A 107 1.05 3.47 10.00
C GLY A 107 1.84 2.18 9.84
N VAL A 108 1.23 1.26 9.10
CA VAL A 108 1.87 0.03 8.61
C VAL A 108 1.65 -0.06 7.12
N VAL A 109 2.72 -0.25 6.35
CA VAL A 109 2.68 -0.55 4.92
C VAL A 109 3.08 -2.00 4.72
N ASN A 110 2.10 -2.86 4.47
CA ASN A 110 2.29 -4.26 4.11
C ASN A 110 2.69 -4.33 2.64
N ASN A 111 3.99 -4.17 2.37
CA ASN A 111 4.55 -4.18 1.02
C ASN A 111 5.33 -5.47 0.70
N ALA A 112 5.87 -6.18 1.70
CA ALA A 112 6.59 -7.43 1.45
C ALA A 112 5.74 -8.38 0.58
N GLY A 113 6.31 -8.83 -0.52
CA GLY A 113 5.61 -9.68 -1.48
C GLY A 113 6.55 -10.39 -2.44
N VAL A 114 6.07 -11.49 -2.97
CA VAL A 114 6.75 -12.34 -3.95
C VAL A 114 5.81 -12.71 -5.08
N ALA A 115 6.36 -13.20 -6.18
CA ALA A 115 5.59 -13.81 -7.26
C ALA A 115 6.13 -15.21 -7.56
N VAL A 116 5.22 -16.17 -7.64
CA VAL A 116 5.46 -17.50 -8.17
C VAL A 116 4.64 -17.62 -9.46
N LEU A 117 5.32 -17.86 -10.55
CA LEU A 117 4.74 -17.91 -11.88
C LEU A 117 5.00 -19.30 -12.47
N ALA A 118 3.92 -20.04 -12.70
CA ALA A 118 3.94 -21.37 -13.30
C ALA A 118 2.51 -21.76 -13.74
N PRO A 119 2.37 -22.76 -14.63
CA PRO A 119 1.07 -23.39 -14.87
C PRO A 119 0.53 -23.98 -13.57
N LEU A 120 -0.72 -23.66 -13.20
CA LEU A 120 -1.31 -24.12 -11.92
C LEU A 120 -1.33 -25.65 -11.77
N ILE A 121 -1.47 -26.38 -12.86
CA ILE A 121 -1.50 -27.86 -12.82
C ILE A 121 -0.11 -28.51 -12.74
N GLU A 122 0.95 -27.71 -12.85
CA GLU A 122 2.34 -28.16 -12.72
C GLU A 122 3.01 -27.55 -11.47
N LEU A 123 2.30 -26.67 -10.76
CA LEU A 123 2.82 -25.98 -9.60
C LEU A 123 2.90 -26.90 -8.40
N ASP A 124 4.05 -26.97 -7.76
CA ASP A 124 4.21 -27.66 -6.49
C ASP A 124 3.43 -26.94 -5.38
N GLU A 125 2.79 -27.70 -4.49
CA GLU A 125 2.06 -27.15 -3.34
C GLU A 125 2.95 -26.30 -2.44
N THR A 126 4.23 -26.66 -2.28
CA THR A 126 5.21 -25.87 -1.52
C THR A 126 5.49 -24.49 -2.12
N ASP A 127 5.34 -24.33 -3.43
CA ASP A 127 5.46 -23.02 -4.10
C ASP A 127 4.21 -22.19 -3.90
N LEU A 128 3.04 -22.81 -3.92
CA LEU A 128 1.78 -22.16 -3.58
C LEU A 128 1.77 -21.71 -2.12
N ASP A 129 2.21 -22.59 -1.20
CA ASP A 129 2.34 -22.28 0.23
C ASP A 129 3.28 -21.08 0.45
N PHE A 130 4.43 -21.06 -0.20
CA PHE A 130 5.37 -19.93 -0.14
C PHE A 130 4.73 -18.62 -0.65
N GLN A 131 3.99 -18.69 -1.77
CA GLN A 131 3.28 -17.53 -2.32
C GLN A 131 2.30 -16.95 -1.29
N PHE A 132 1.51 -17.82 -0.65
CA PHE A 132 0.51 -17.42 0.34
C PHE A 132 1.13 -17.01 1.67
N ASP A 133 2.18 -17.69 2.10
CA ASP A 133 2.85 -17.40 3.38
C ASP A 133 3.40 -15.96 3.41
N VAL A 134 3.99 -15.52 2.31
CA VAL A 134 4.48 -14.14 2.21
C VAL A 134 3.36 -13.15 1.91
N ASN A 135 2.55 -13.39 0.87
CA ASN A 135 1.64 -12.38 0.33
C ASN A 135 0.32 -12.24 1.11
N VAL A 136 -0.12 -13.29 1.80
CA VAL A 136 -1.41 -13.33 2.50
C VAL A 136 -1.22 -13.41 4.01
N TYR A 137 -0.50 -14.44 4.48
CA TYR A 137 -0.26 -14.60 5.92
C TYR A 137 0.70 -13.54 6.47
N GLY A 138 1.65 -13.02 5.64
CA GLY A 138 2.52 -11.92 6.03
C GLY A 138 1.74 -10.68 6.46
N PRO A 139 0.94 -10.05 5.59
CA PRO A 139 0.07 -8.93 5.96
C PRO A 139 -0.86 -9.23 7.15
N PHE A 140 -1.41 -10.43 7.22
CA PHE A 140 -2.24 -10.87 8.36
C PHE A 140 -1.46 -10.86 9.67
N ARG A 141 -0.26 -11.48 9.72
CA ARG A 141 0.59 -11.53 10.93
C ARG A 141 1.02 -10.13 11.37
N ILE A 142 1.49 -9.32 10.42
CA ILE A 142 1.92 -7.95 10.67
C ILE A 142 0.76 -7.10 11.20
N SER A 143 -0.36 -7.07 10.50
CA SER A 143 -1.51 -6.27 10.94
C SER A 143 -2.01 -6.70 12.31
N LYS A 144 -2.09 -8.01 12.59
CA LYS A 144 -2.49 -8.55 13.89
C LYS A 144 -1.53 -8.14 15.00
N ALA A 145 -0.21 -8.21 14.77
CA ALA A 145 0.79 -7.90 15.78
C ALA A 145 0.83 -6.40 16.11
N PHE A 146 0.67 -5.53 15.10
CA PHE A 146 0.74 -4.08 15.25
C PHE A 146 -0.62 -3.40 15.50
N ALA A 147 -1.75 -4.11 15.39
CA ALA A 147 -3.09 -3.57 15.62
C ALA A 147 -3.24 -2.79 16.94
N PRO A 148 -2.70 -3.26 18.10
CA PRO A 148 -2.81 -2.50 19.34
C PRO A 148 -2.20 -1.10 19.25
N LEU A 149 -1.01 -0.94 18.64
CA LEU A 149 -0.36 0.35 18.47
C LEU A 149 -1.10 1.25 17.48
N LEU A 150 -1.69 0.66 16.43
CA LEU A 150 -2.49 1.39 15.46
C LEU A 150 -3.83 1.86 16.04
N MET A 151 -4.46 1.08 16.90
CA MET A 151 -5.67 1.49 17.61
C MET A 151 -5.39 2.63 18.60
N GLU A 152 -4.26 2.60 19.31
CA GLU A 152 -3.83 3.69 20.21
C GLU A 152 -3.64 5.02 19.45
N SER A 153 -3.08 4.97 18.23
CA SER A 153 -2.80 6.15 17.42
C SER A 153 -3.94 6.56 16.49
N ARG A 154 -5.00 5.75 16.38
CA ARG A 154 -6.04 5.84 15.33
C ARG A 154 -5.38 5.91 13.94
N GLY A 155 -4.46 4.98 13.75
CA GLY A 155 -3.52 4.98 12.63
C GLY A 155 -4.09 4.39 11.35
N ARG A 156 -3.18 3.88 10.49
CA ARG A 156 -3.54 3.39 9.16
C ARG A 156 -2.77 2.12 8.80
N ILE A 157 -3.42 1.26 8.03
CA ILE A 157 -2.79 0.12 7.35
C ILE A 157 -2.91 0.36 5.85
N VAL A 158 -1.80 0.23 5.13
CA VAL A 158 -1.78 0.26 3.67
C VAL A 158 -1.30 -1.10 3.18
N ASN A 159 -2.14 -1.82 2.46
CA ASN A 159 -1.82 -3.11 1.88
C ASN A 159 -1.46 -2.94 0.41
N ILE A 160 -0.23 -3.29 0.02
CA ILE A 160 0.18 -3.28 -1.38
C ILE A 160 -0.32 -4.56 -2.04
N SER A 161 -1.41 -4.42 -2.76
CA SER A 161 -2.00 -5.47 -3.58
C SER A 161 -1.43 -5.46 -5.00
N SER A 162 -2.27 -5.48 -6.01
CA SER A 162 -1.93 -5.40 -7.44
C SER A 162 -3.22 -5.30 -8.27
N ILE A 163 -3.14 -4.82 -9.50
CA ILE A 163 -4.21 -5.06 -10.49
C ILE A 163 -4.50 -6.56 -10.69
N SER A 164 -3.57 -7.44 -10.31
CA SER A 164 -3.79 -8.90 -10.25
C SER A 164 -4.72 -9.33 -9.10
N GLY A 165 -5.16 -8.42 -8.25
CA GLY A 165 -6.28 -8.63 -7.32
C GLY A 165 -7.65 -8.62 -8.03
N VAL A 166 -7.70 -8.16 -9.28
CA VAL A 166 -8.87 -8.18 -10.17
C VAL A 166 -8.63 -9.08 -11.39
N LEU A 167 -7.39 -9.12 -11.87
CA LEU A 167 -6.99 -9.86 -13.08
C LEU A 167 -6.48 -11.25 -12.72
N SER A 168 -6.70 -12.22 -13.63
CA SER A 168 -6.21 -13.59 -13.52
C SER A 168 -5.58 -14.00 -14.83
N GLY A 169 -4.27 -13.74 -14.97
CA GLY A 169 -3.51 -14.05 -16.18
C GLY A 169 -3.05 -15.52 -16.22
N GLU A 170 -2.82 -16.04 -17.43
CA GLU A 170 -2.14 -17.32 -17.63
C GLU A 170 -0.76 -17.29 -16.97
N LEU A 171 -0.35 -18.38 -16.33
CA LEU A 171 0.87 -18.54 -15.52
C LEU A 171 0.93 -17.70 -14.23
N TYR A 172 0.06 -16.72 -14.06
CA TYR A 172 -0.01 -15.87 -12.89
C TYR A 172 -1.00 -16.38 -11.82
N GLY A 173 -1.46 -17.62 -11.94
CA GLY A 173 -2.55 -18.15 -11.12
C GLY A 173 -2.28 -18.06 -9.62
N ALA A 174 -1.14 -18.55 -9.13
CA ALA A 174 -0.77 -18.49 -7.70
C ALA A 174 -0.67 -17.04 -7.20
N TYR A 175 -0.03 -16.17 -7.98
CA TYR A 175 0.10 -14.75 -7.65
C TYR A 175 -1.27 -14.06 -7.61
N SER A 176 -2.10 -14.24 -8.66
CA SER A 176 -3.46 -13.66 -8.71
C SER A 176 -4.33 -14.13 -7.55
N MET A 177 -4.32 -15.44 -7.23
CA MET A 177 -5.02 -15.98 -6.04
C MET A 177 -4.60 -15.24 -4.78
N SER A 178 -3.28 -15.04 -4.56
CA SER A 178 -2.79 -14.34 -3.37
C SER A 178 -3.24 -12.87 -3.33
N LYS A 179 -3.25 -12.17 -4.49
CA LYS A 179 -3.67 -10.76 -4.55
C LYS A 179 -5.19 -10.59 -4.39
N HIS A 180 -6.00 -11.48 -4.98
CA HIS A 180 -7.46 -11.52 -4.69
C HIS A 180 -7.75 -11.76 -3.20
N ALA A 181 -6.94 -12.61 -2.54
CA ALA A 181 -7.06 -12.81 -1.09
C ALA A 181 -6.70 -11.54 -0.30
N VAL A 182 -5.70 -10.76 -0.74
CA VAL A 182 -5.35 -9.48 -0.12
C VAL A 182 -6.46 -8.44 -0.27
N GLU A 183 -7.15 -8.37 -1.43
CA GLU A 183 -8.31 -7.48 -1.61
C GLU A 183 -9.41 -7.81 -0.59
N ALA A 184 -9.85 -9.07 -0.55
CA ALA A 184 -10.87 -9.51 0.40
C ALA A 184 -10.45 -9.31 1.88
N TYR A 185 -9.17 -9.49 2.18
CA TYR A 185 -8.59 -9.23 3.49
C TYR A 185 -8.65 -7.74 3.84
N THR A 186 -8.26 -6.87 2.90
CA THR A 186 -8.26 -5.42 3.06
C THR A 186 -9.65 -4.90 3.37
N ASP A 187 -10.65 -5.29 2.57
CA ASP A 187 -12.05 -4.89 2.74
C ASP A 187 -12.63 -5.33 4.09
N SER A 188 -12.35 -6.57 4.48
CA SER A 188 -12.84 -7.11 5.74
C SER A 188 -12.21 -6.39 6.93
N LEU A 189 -10.88 -6.23 6.90
CA LEU A 189 -10.13 -5.58 7.97
C LEU A 189 -10.49 -4.09 8.10
N ALA A 190 -10.79 -3.40 6.98
CA ALA A 190 -11.23 -2.01 6.99
C ALA A 190 -12.53 -1.83 7.78
N ARG A 191 -13.49 -2.73 7.59
CA ARG A 191 -14.76 -2.71 8.34
C ARG A 191 -14.57 -3.03 9.81
N GLU A 192 -13.69 -3.99 10.16
CA GLU A 192 -13.42 -4.39 11.53
C GLU A 192 -12.66 -3.31 12.30
N LEU A 193 -11.57 -2.78 11.74
CA LEU A 193 -10.75 -1.78 12.40
C LEU A 193 -11.34 -0.36 12.32
N GLY A 194 -12.28 -0.11 11.44
CA GLY A 194 -13.07 1.11 11.39
C GLY A 194 -13.80 1.41 12.72
N HIS A 195 -14.17 0.37 13.48
CA HIS A 195 -14.73 0.54 14.83
C HIS A 195 -13.77 1.18 15.85
N PHE A 196 -12.48 1.22 15.52
CA PHE A 196 -11.41 1.79 16.34
C PHE A 196 -10.76 3.02 15.67
N ASP A 197 -11.42 3.62 14.66
CA ASP A 197 -10.91 4.75 13.88
C ASP A 197 -9.60 4.45 13.14
N VAL A 198 -9.25 3.18 12.91
CA VAL A 198 -8.10 2.76 12.10
C VAL A 198 -8.55 2.57 10.66
N LYS A 199 -7.91 3.28 9.73
CA LYS A 199 -8.20 3.14 8.29
C LYS A 199 -7.33 2.05 7.69
N VAL A 200 -7.95 1.18 6.87
CA VAL A 200 -7.24 0.15 6.09
C VAL A 200 -7.47 0.43 4.62
N ILE A 201 -6.40 0.50 3.85
CA ILE A 201 -6.40 1.02 2.49
C ILE A 201 -5.68 0.03 1.57
N GLY A 202 -6.25 -0.26 0.41
CA GLY A 202 -5.63 -1.00 -0.68
C GLY A 202 -4.87 -0.08 -1.62
N VAL A 203 -3.70 -0.52 -2.09
CA VAL A 203 -3.01 0.08 -3.24
C VAL A 203 -2.77 -1.03 -4.25
N GLU A 204 -3.26 -0.85 -5.46
CA GLU A 204 -3.25 -1.82 -6.56
C GLU A 204 -2.32 -1.36 -7.69
N PRO A 205 -1.00 -1.62 -7.57
CA PRO A 205 -0.06 -1.26 -8.63
C PRO A 205 -0.29 -2.06 -9.91
N GLY A 206 -0.07 -1.40 -11.04
CA GLY A 206 0.17 -2.05 -12.31
C GLY A 206 1.63 -2.48 -12.48
N ASN A 207 2.11 -2.45 -13.70
CA ASN A 207 3.46 -2.85 -14.03
C ASN A 207 4.44 -1.71 -13.79
N TYR A 208 5.21 -1.80 -12.72
CA TYR A 208 6.32 -0.91 -12.39
C TYR A 208 7.63 -1.68 -12.37
N SER A 209 8.73 -1.03 -12.71
CA SER A 209 10.08 -1.60 -12.63
C SER A 209 10.44 -1.88 -11.18
N THR A 210 10.57 -3.14 -10.82
CA THR A 210 10.90 -3.65 -9.49
C THR A 210 11.69 -4.93 -9.59
N ASP A 211 12.29 -5.40 -8.50
CA ASP A 211 13.03 -6.66 -8.47
C ASP A 211 12.15 -7.93 -8.54
N ILE A 212 10.83 -7.79 -8.65
CA ILE A 212 9.93 -8.94 -8.62
C ILE A 212 10.22 -9.93 -9.77
N GLY A 213 10.50 -9.41 -10.97
CA GLY A 213 10.86 -10.24 -12.12
C GLY A 213 12.17 -10.99 -11.92
N ARG A 214 13.20 -10.29 -11.42
CA ARG A 214 14.51 -10.89 -11.08
C ARG A 214 14.35 -12.00 -10.03
N ASN A 215 13.57 -11.75 -9.00
CA ASN A 215 13.32 -12.72 -7.94
C ASN A 215 12.56 -13.96 -8.44
N VAL A 216 11.66 -13.80 -9.42
CA VAL A 216 11.01 -14.94 -10.10
C VAL A 216 12.04 -15.77 -10.83
N LEU A 217 12.90 -15.15 -11.66
CA LEU A 217 13.93 -15.85 -12.42
C LEU A 217 14.93 -16.57 -11.49
N GLN A 218 15.41 -15.89 -10.45
CA GLN A 218 16.30 -16.49 -9.47
C GLN A 218 15.65 -17.72 -8.82
N ARG A 219 14.37 -17.65 -8.44
CA ARG A 219 13.68 -18.78 -7.84
C ARG A 219 13.54 -19.96 -8.80
N LEU A 220 13.21 -19.71 -10.06
CA LEU A 220 13.16 -20.77 -11.08
C LEU A 220 14.53 -21.46 -11.23
N GLU A 221 15.62 -20.70 -11.23
CA GLU A 221 16.98 -21.24 -11.28
C GLU A 221 17.33 -22.06 -10.03
N GLU A 222 17.07 -21.54 -8.83
CA GLU A 222 17.31 -22.23 -7.55
C GLU A 222 16.53 -23.57 -7.46
N ARG A 223 15.34 -23.63 -8.06
CA ARG A 223 14.52 -24.83 -8.15
C ARG A 223 14.94 -25.79 -9.28
N GLY A 224 15.88 -25.37 -10.11
CA GLY A 224 16.31 -26.14 -11.29
C GLY A 224 15.17 -26.34 -12.30
N TYR A 225 14.27 -25.35 -12.41
CA TYR A 225 13.13 -25.42 -13.32
C TYR A 225 13.58 -25.43 -14.78
N ASP A 226 13.10 -26.42 -15.53
CA ASP A 226 13.40 -26.58 -16.96
C ASP A 226 12.10 -26.36 -17.76
N PRO A 227 11.92 -25.19 -18.40
CA PRO A 227 10.70 -24.86 -19.12
C PRO A 227 10.39 -25.83 -20.27
N SER A 228 11.42 -26.47 -20.82
CA SER A 228 11.23 -27.43 -21.94
C SER A 228 10.47 -28.70 -21.53
N LYS A 229 10.37 -28.98 -20.22
CA LYS A 229 9.63 -30.13 -19.69
C LYS A 229 8.16 -29.80 -19.35
N SER A 230 7.79 -28.54 -19.40
CA SER A 230 6.40 -28.11 -19.19
C SER A 230 5.54 -28.44 -20.40
N ILE A 231 4.29 -28.84 -20.16
CA ILE A 231 3.31 -28.94 -21.28
C ILE A 231 2.95 -27.56 -21.84
N PHE A 232 3.33 -26.46 -21.13
CA PHE A 232 3.21 -25.05 -21.53
C PHE A 232 4.57 -24.45 -21.91
N ALA A 233 5.51 -25.24 -22.47
CA ALA A 233 6.89 -24.83 -22.71
C ALA A 233 7.00 -23.46 -23.41
N ASP A 234 6.32 -23.28 -24.56
CA ASP A 234 6.34 -22.03 -25.33
C ASP A 234 5.85 -20.81 -24.51
N ASN A 235 4.88 -21.00 -23.60
CA ASN A 235 4.33 -19.93 -22.76
C ASN A 235 5.31 -19.57 -21.64
N MET A 236 5.93 -20.59 -21.03
CA MET A 236 6.95 -20.42 -20.01
C MET A 236 8.20 -19.73 -20.55
N GLU A 237 8.69 -20.14 -21.73
CA GLU A 237 9.84 -19.52 -22.38
C GLU A 237 9.59 -18.04 -22.70
N ARG A 238 8.40 -17.70 -23.23
CA ARG A 238 8.01 -16.31 -23.48
C ARG A 238 7.91 -15.48 -22.21
N MET A 239 7.35 -16.06 -21.14
CA MET A 239 7.27 -15.39 -19.83
C MET A 239 8.66 -15.12 -19.26
N ILE A 240 9.55 -16.12 -19.25
CA ILE A 240 10.93 -16.00 -18.77
C ILE A 240 11.69 -14.93 -19.57
N ALA A 241 11.58 -14.95 -20.91
CA ALA A 241 12.20 -13.93 -21.76
C ALA A 241 11.67 -12.51 -21.45
N GLY A 242 10.36 -12.37 -21.26
CA GLY A 242 9.76 -11.08 -20.89
C GLY A 242 10.17 -10.59 -19.49
N MET A 243 10.46 -11.50 -18.56
CA MET A 243 10.93 -11.15 -17.22
C MET A 243 12.37 -10.63 -17.20
N ALA A 244 13.22 -11.07 -18.12
CA ALA A 244 14.61 -10.59 -18.21
C ALA A 244 14.66 -9.07 -18.46
N ASP A 245 13.73 -8.53 -19.23
CA ASP A 245 13.63 -7.10 -19.55
C ASP A 245 12.82 -6.32 -18.51
N TYR A 246 12.11 -6.98 -17.58
CA TYR A 246 11.18 -6.35 -16.65
C TYR A 246 11.85 -5.48 -15.56
N ASN A 247 13.12 -5.73 -15.29
CA ASN A 247 13.87 -5.03 -14.24
C ASN A 247 14.39 -3.66 -14.69
N GLU A 248 14.44 -3.40 -15.99
CA GLU A 248 14.86 -2.11 -16.52
C GLU A 248 13.66 -1.17 -16.68
N PRO A 249 13.78 0.09 -16.24
CA PRO A 249 12.70 1.07 -16.43
C PRO A 249 12.39 1.28 -17.89
N THR A 250 11.10 1.20 -18.23
CA THR A 250 10.57 1.50 -19.56
C THR A 250 9.36 2.42 -19.45
N GLU A 251 8.91 2.98 -20.57
CA GLU A 251 7.68 3.78 -20.60
C GLU A 251 6.45 3.01 -20.08
N ASN A 252 6.40 1.68 -20.33
CA ASN A 252 5.31 0.81 -19.88
C ASN A 252 5.51 0.23 -18.46
N SER A 253 6.70 0.39 -17.91
CA SER A 253 7.12 -0.09 -16.58
C SER A 253 8.14 0.89 -15.98
N PRO A 254 7.71 2.12 -15.61
CA PRO A 254 8.59 3.11 -15.00
C PRO A 254 8.95 2.75 -13.55
N PRO A 255 9.86 3.49 -12.90
CA PRO A 255 10.07 3.39 -11.46
C PRO A 255 8.78 3.61 -10.68
N PRO A 256 8.64 3.03 -9.46
CA PRO A 256 7.38 3.02 -8.72
C PRO A 256 7.09 4.30 -7.92
N ASP A 257 7.47 5.48 -8.46
CA ASP A 257 7.26 6.78 -7.79
C ASP A 257 5.77 7.06 -7.55
N ASP A 258 4.92 6.82 -8.55
CA ASP A 258 3.46 7.02 -8.44
C ASP A 258 2.85 6.14 -7.34
N VAL A 259 3.38 4.93 -7.14
CA VAL A 259 2.93 4.02 -6.08
C VAL A 259 3.34 4.56 -4.71
N ALA A 260 4.56 5.08 -4.58
CA ALA A 260 5.02 5.70 -3.34
C ALA A 260 4.21 6.97 -2.99
N GLU A 261 3.86 7.80 -3.99
CA GLU A 261 2.98 8.96 -3.79
C GLU A 261 1.56 8.53 -3.37
N ALA A 262 1.01 7.47 -3.94
CA ALA A 262 -0.29 6.94 -3.51
C ALA A 262 -0.26 6.43 -2.05
N VAL A 263 0.82 5.76 -1.64
CA VAL A 263 1.02 5.35 -0.23
C VAL A 263 1.17 6.57 0.68
N PHE A 264 1.89 7.60 0.25
CA PHE A 264 1.99 8.86 0.99
C PHE A 264 0.62 9.51 1.16
N ASP A 265 -0.19 9.62 0.10
CA ASP A 265 -1.55 10.16 0.18
C ASP A 265 -2.44 9.30 1.11
N ALA A 266 -2.39 7.99 0.99
CA ALA A 266 -3.10 7.06 1.86
C ALA A 266 -2.76 7.26 3.35
N LEU A 267 -1.51 7.62 3.67
CA LEU A 267 -1.05 7.87 5.04
C LEU A 267 -1.27 9.31 5.52
N SER A 268 -1.31 10.31 4.63
CA SER A 268 -1.33 11.73 5.01
C SER A 268 -2.67 12.43 4.80
N SER A 269 -3.47 12.04 3.80
CA SER A 269 -4.75 12.66 3.47
C SER A 269 -5.75 12.56 4.64
N GLU A 270 -6.52 13.61 4.92
CA GLU A 270 -7.61 13.58 5.91
C GLU A 270 -8.72 12.60 5.50
N ALA A 271 -8.98 12.49 4.19
CA ALA A 271 -9.97 11.60 3.59
C ALA A 271 -9.31 10.73 2.49
N PRO A 272 -8.48 9.73 2.85
CA PRO A 272 -7.90 8.84 1.86
C PRO A 272 -8.98 8.00 1.19
N LYS A 273 -8.72 7.60 -0.05
CA LYS A 273 -9.55 6.59 -0.72
C LYS A 273 -9.41 5.24 0.00
N GLU A 274 -10.40 4.39 -0.14
CA GLU A 274 -10.32 3.01 0.33
C GLU A 274 -9.37 2.18 -0.53
N HIS A 275 -9.35 2.46 -1.86
CA HIS A 275 -8.51 1.78 -2.84
C HIS A 275 -7.87 2.77 -3.82
N TYR A 276 -6.60 2.50 -4.18
CA TYR A 276 -5.79 3.27 -5.10
C TYR A 276 -5.27 2.38 -6.23
N MET A 277 -6.00 2.28 -7.34
CA MET A 277 -5.44 1.68 -8.55
C MET A 277 -4.40 2.63 -9.14
N VAL A 278 -3.14 2.19 -9.17
CA VAL A 278 -2.00 2.99 -9.65
C VAL A 278 -1.36 2.28 -10.83
N VAL A 279 -1.56 2.79 -12.01
CA VAL A 279 -1.09 2.17 -13.26
C VAL A 279 -0.36 3.17 -14.15
N PRO A 280 0.79 2.82 -14.72
CA PRO A 280 1.62 3.76 -15.46
C PRO A 280 1.06 4.10 -16.86
N VAL A 281 0.18 3.27 -17.41
CA VAL A 281 -0.36 3.47 -18.76
C VAL A 281 -1.86 3.18 -18.83
N GLN A 282 -2.58 3.98 -19.62
CA GLN A 282 -4.04 3.90 -19.79
C GLN A 282 -4.54 2.49 -20.10
N ARG A 283 -3.81 1.75 -20.93
CA ARG A 283 -4.18 0.37 -21.31
C ARG A 283 -4.35 -0.55 -20.09
N GLN A 284 -3.54 -0.36 -19.04
CA GLN A 284 -3.65 -1.18 -17.82
C GLN A 284 -4.93 -0.83 -17.03
N ALA A 285 -5.29 0.45 -16.96
CA ALA A 285 -6.58 0.85 -16.40
C ALA A 285 -7.75 0.26 -17.19
N ASP A 286 -7.71 0.40 -18.51
CA ASP A 286 -8.80 -0.04 -19.38
C ASP A 286 -9.10 -1.54 -19.21
N TYR A 287 -8.08 -2.41 -19.27
CA TYR A 287 -8.34 -3.84 -19.15
C TYR A 287 -8.69 -4.27 -17.71
N THR A 288 -8.18 -3.58 -16.68
CA THR A 288 -8.54 -3.85 -15.28
C THR A 288 -10.01 -3.49 -15.02
N ILE A 289 -10.42 -2.27 -15.39
CA ILE A 289 -11.81 -1.83 -15.25
C ILE A 289 -12.75 -2.70 -16.09
N ARG A 290 -12.34 -3.02 -17.34
CA ARG A 290 -13.13 -3.91 -18.19
C ARG A 290 -13.37 -5.26 -17.53
N LYS A 291 -12.33 -5.86 -16.91
CA LYS A 291 -12.45 -7.14 -16.22
C LYS A 291 -13.43 -7.06 -15.04
N ALA A 292 -13.39 -5.98 -14.26
CA ALA A 292 -14.36 -5.76 -13.18
C ALA A 292 -15.80 -5.68 -13.72
N LEU A 293 -16.02 -4.98 -14.83
CA LEU A 293 -17.32 -4.91 -15.49
C LEU A 293 -17.77 -6.26 -16.08
N GLU A 294 -16.84 -7.08 -16.61
CA GLU A 294 -17.14 -8.44 -17.07
C GLU A 294 -17.66 -9.33 -15.92
N GLU A 295 -17.11 -9.17 -14.71
CA GLU A 295 -17.62 -9.86 -13.53
C GLU A 295 -19.06 -9.44 -13.19
N VAL A 296 -19.37 -8.14 -13.27
CA VAL A 296 -20.76 -7.65 -13.07
C VAL A 296 -21.70 -8.30 -14.09
N VAL A 297 -21.32 -8.35 -15.36
CA VAL A 297 -22.15 -8.99 -16.41
C VAL A 297 -22.32 -10.47 -16.10
N ARG A 298 -21.24 -11.18 -15.77
CA ARG A 298 -21.28 -12.62 -15.46
C ARG A 298 -22.17 -12.91 -14.25
N PHE A 299 -22.08 -12.10 -13.18
CA PHE A 299 -22.92 -12.29 -11.99
C PHE A 299 -24.39 -11.95 -12.25
N ASN A 300 -24.67 -11.09 -13.23
CA ASN A 300 -26.03 -10.73 -13.58
C ASN A 300 -26.77 -11.78 -14.44
N GLU A 301 -26.07 -12.81 -14.91
CA GLU A 301 -26.65 -13.84 -15.77
C GLU A 301 -27.00 -15.11 -15.01
N GLY A 302 -27.96 -15.90 -15.55
CA GLY A 302 -28.24 -17.27 -15.12
C GLY A 302 -28.99 -17.43 -13.79
N HIS A 303 -29.59 -16.38 -13.24
CA HIS A 303 -30.38 -16.46 -12.02
C HIS A 303 -31.69 -15.66 -12.12
N ARG A 304 -32.68 -15.94 -11.22
CA ARG A 304 -34.02 -15.35 -11.23
C ARG A 304 -34.09 -13.85 -10.91
N TYR A 305 -33.03 -13.24 -10.47
CA TYR A 305 -32.95 -11.83 -10.05
C TYR A 305 -32.14 -10.97 -11.01
N THR A 306 -32.04 -11.37 -12.27
CA THR A 306 -31.31 -10.63 -13.32
C THR A 306 -31.86 -9.22 -13.44
N LEU A 307 -30.96 -8.25 -13.39
CA LEU A 307 -31.26 -6.83 -13.58
C LEU A 307 -31.27 -6.50 -15.08
N SER A 308 -32.15 -5.58 -15.48
CA SER A 308 -32.13 -5.05 -16.83
C SER A 308 -30.91 -4.15 -17.05
N ARG A 309 -30.59 -3.87 -18.32
CA ARG A 309 -29.52 -2.93 -18.67
C ARG A 309 -29.71 -1.56 -18.00
N GLU A 310 -30.96 -1.06 -18.00
CA GLU A 310 -31.30 0.23 -17.40
C GLU A 310 -31.11 0.23 -15.90
N GLN A 311 -31.42 -0.87 -15.22
CA GLN A 311 -31.18 -1.01 -13.77
C GLN A 311 -29.70 -1.07 -13.43
N LEU A 312 -28.88 -1.78 -14.23
CA LEU A 312 -27.41 -1.81 -14.05
C LEU A 312 -26.79 -0.42 -14.27
N ILE A 313 -27.26 0.33 -15.29
CA ILE A 313 -26.76 1.69 -15.54
C ILE A 313 -27.16 2.62 -14.38
N ALA A 314 -28.40 2.55 -13.90
CA ALA A 314 -28.85 3.35 -12.76
C ALA A 314 -28.03 3.08 -11.49
N MET A 315 -27.73 1.82 -11.20
CA MET A 315 -26.87 1.44 -10.08
C MET A 315 -25.43 1.97 -10.25
N LEU A 316 -24.87 1.92 -11.46
CA LEU A 316 -23.53 2.50 -11.74
C LEU A 316 -23.55 4.02 -11.57
N ASP A 317 -24.59 4.71 -12.05
CA ASP A 317 -24.72 6.17 -11.91
C ASP A 317 -24.81 6.57 -10.42
N GLU A 318 -25.52 5.79 -9.60
CA GLU A 318 -25.61 5.98 -8.15
C GLU A 318 -24.23 5.85 -7.48
N LEU A 319 -23.51 4.75 -7.74
CA LEU A 319 -22.14 4.52 -7.22
C LEU A 319 -21.17 5.62 -7.64
N LEU A 320 -21.24 6.08 -8.89
CA LEU A 320 -20.41 7.19 -9.38
C LEU A 320 -20.75 8.53 -8.72
N ALA A 321 -22.01 8.73 -8.31
CA ALA A 321 -22.41 9.93 -7.57
C ALA A 321 -21.96 9.87 -6.10
N GLU A 322 -21.95 8.69 -5.48
CA GLU A 322 -21.46 8.48 -4.12
C GLU A 322 -19.95 8.67 -4.01
N SER A 323 -19.19 8.16 -4.98
CA SER A 323 -17.71 8.27 -5.00
C SER A 323 -17.16 9.70 -5.15
N ARG A 324 -18.03 10.68 -5.49
CA ARG A 324 -17.68 12.11 -5.63
C ARG A 324 -18.01 12.96 -4.41
N ARG A 325 -18.59 12.35 -3.36
CA ARG A 325 -18.91 13.02 -2.08
C ARG A 325 -17.81 12.82 -1.06
#